data_a86f9fe66b1171e77eb543078948b303
#
_entry.id   a86f9fe66b1171e77eb543078948b303
#
_cell.length_a   1.000
_cell.length_b   1.000
_cell.length_c   1.000
_cell.angle_alpha   90.00
_cell.angle_beta   90.00
_cell.angle_gamma   90.00
#
_symmetry.space_group_name_H-M   'P 1'
#
loop_
_entity.id
_entity.type
_entity.pdbx_description
1 polymer ?
#
loop_
_entity_poly.entity_id
_entity_poly.type
_entity_poly.pdbx_seq_one_letter_code
_entity_poly.pdbx_strand_id
1 'polypeptide(L)'
;MNQEAMKKFIENLPALPAEGLKTALPGALNEIREYGIGKVLQEYPDFLGRLLAVIRKADAAALFNRLPQSAELLMNLLWEGIAFRAERVEEMKSLLETAERPVQVNIEASDSPFRGHFIVSGGKITGSSGLFHFKEEDFRFMGPTEVLMDLLTGDLPMGFSNLKLQTAGHSGWVSRIAPVIRELAKLLKGVQRFDDKIASGI
;
A
#
# COMPACT_ATOMS: atom_id res chain seq x y z
N MET A 1 -9.36 -20.33 -8.63
CA MET A 1 -8.24 -20.15 -9.60
C MET A 1 -7.08 -20.90 -8.99
N ASN A 2 -6.18 -21.53 -9.71
CA ASN A 2 -5.05 -22.23 -9.09
C ASN A 2 -3.79 -21.33 -9.10
N GLN A 3 -2.74 -21.73 -8.39
CA GLN A 3 -1.49 -20.98 -8.29
C GLN A 3 -0.91 -20.57 -9.68
N GLU A 4 -1.11 -21.39 -10.69
CA GLU A 4 -0.68 -21.10 -12.07
C GLU A 4 -1.43 -19.91 -12.67
N ALA A 5 -2.75 -19.82 -12.44
CA ALA A 5 -3.55 -18.68 -12.91
C ALA A 5 -3.19 -17.37 -12.18
N MET A 6 -2.82 -17.43 -10.91
CA MET A 6 -2.29 -16.29 -10.16
C MET A 6 -0.96 -15.81 -10.75
N LYS A 7 -0.01 -16.72 -10.99
CA LYS A 7 1.27 -16.40 -11.62
C LYS A 7 1.07 -15.76 -13.00
N LYS A 8 0.22 -16.36 -13.81
CA LYS A 8 -0.13 -15.83 -15.13
C LYS A 8 -0.77 -14.42 -15.06
N PHE A 9 -1.62 -14.17 -14.05
CA PHE A 9 -2.15 -12.82 -13.80
C PHE A 9 -1.04 -11.83 -13.50
N ILE A 10 -0.12 -12.17 -12.56
CA ILE A 10 0.99 -11.30 -12.16
C ILE A 10 1.92 -10.98 -13.34
N GLU A 11 2.25 -11.97 -14.14
CA GLU A 11 3.13 -11.83 -15.31
C GLU A 11 2.50 -10.97 -16.41
N ASN A 12 1.19 -11.15 -16.66
CA ASN A 12 0.47 -10.40 -17.69
C ASN A 12 -0.05 -9.03 -17.20
N LEU A 13 0.09 -8.70 -15.92
CA LEU A 13 -0.47 -7.50 -15.32
C LEU A 13 -0.15 -6.21 -16.10
N PRO A 14 1.09 -5.94 -16.57
CA PRO A 14 1.40 -4.72 -17.32
C PRO A 14 0.67 -4.57 -18.65
N ALA A 15 0.27 -5.69 -19.27
CA ALA A 15 -0.40 -5.74 -20.55
C ALA A 15 -1.94 -5.85 -20.44
N LEU A 16 -2.49 -5.93 -19.23
CA LEU A 16 -3.91 -6.12 -19.01
C LEU A 16 -4.69 -4.84 -19.38
N PRO A 17 -5.65 -4.92 -20.33
CA PRO A 17 -6.52 -3.79 -20.59
C PRO A 17 -7.47 -3.55 -19.41
N ALA A 18 -8.01 -2.33 -19.28
CA ALA A 18 -8.88 -1.94 -18.17
C ALA A 18 -10.07 -2.89 -17.94
N GLU A 19 -10.72 -3.34 -19.02
CA GLU A 19 -11.83 -4.30 -18.92
C GLU A 19 -11.37 -5.70 -18.47
N GLY A 20 -10.21 -6.15 -18.92
CA GLY A 20 -9.60 -7.39 -18.45
C GLY A 20 -9.24 -7.31 -16.95
N LEU A 21 -8.75 -6.17 -16.51
CA LEU A 21 -8.47 -5.93 -15.09
C LEU A 21 -9.75 -6.00 -14.23
N LYS A 22 -10.83 -5.35 -14.66
CA LYS A 22 -12.13 -5.38 -13.93
C LYS A 22 -12.62 -6.82 -13.70
N THR A 23 -12.45 -7.68 -14.69
CA THR A 23 -12.89 -9.07 -14.63
C THR A 23 -11.95 -9.92 -13.77
N ALA A 24 -10.66 -9.74 -13.91
CA ALA A 24 -9.65 -10.60 -13.27
C ALA A 24 -9.34 -10.20 -11.82
N LEU A 25 -9.42 -8.91 -11.50
CA LEU A 25 -8.96 -8.36 -10.22
C LEU A 25 -9.56 -9.04 -8.98
N PRO A 26 -10.91 -9.23 -8.87
CA PRO A 26 -11.49 -9.83 -7.67
C PRO A 26 -10.98 -11.24 -7.41
N GLY A 27 -10.91 -12.06 -8.44
CA GLY A 27 -10.38 -13.42 -8.36
C GLY A 27 -8.90 -13.43 -7.99
N ALA A 28 -8.10 -12.61 -8.66
CA ALA A 28 -6.66 -12.52 -8.43
C ALA A 28 -6.32 -12.08 -7.00
N LEU A 29 -6.99 -11.06 -6.48
CA LEU A 29 -6.76 -10.60 -5.09
C LEU A 29 -7.11 -11.68 -4.06
N ASN A 30 -8.19 -12.44 -4.26
CA ASN A 30 -8.54 -13.56 -3.38
C ASN A 30 -7.47 -14.65 -3.41
N GLU A 31 -6.99 -15.05 -4.57
CA GLU A 31 -5.93 -16.04 -4.72
C GLU A 31 -4.62 -15.61 -4.03
N ILE A 32 -4.25 -14.33 -4.22
CA ILE A 32 -3.07 -13.74 -3.57
C ILE A 32 -3.22 -13.79 -2.04
N ARG A 33 -4.41 -13.47 -1.53
CA ARG A 33 -4.69 -13.57 -0.10
C ARG A 33 -4.53 -15.01 0.41
N GLU A 34 -5.08 -15.99 -0.29
CA GLU A 34 -5.00 -17.41 0.08
C GLU A 34 -3.57 -17.96 -0.02
N TYR A 35 -2.82 -17.56 -1.05
CA TYR A 35 -1.42 -17.94 -1.21
C TYR A 35 -0.51 -17.29 -0.18
N GLY A 36 -0.85 -16.09 0.25
CA GLY A 36 -0.11 -15.23 1.15
C GLY A 36 0.74 -14.20 0.41
N ILE A 37 0.45 -12.92 0.63
CA ILE A 37 1.15 -11.80 -0.03
C ILE A 37 2.66 -11.84 0.19
N GLY A 38 3.13 -12.28 1.35
CA GLY A 38 4.56 -12.41 1.65
C GLY A 38 5.27 -13.34 0.67
N LYS A 39 4.66 -14.47 0.29
CA LYS A 39 5.23 -15.40 -0.70
C LYS A 39 5.23 -14.77 -2.09
N VAL A 40 4.15 -14.06 -2.46
CA VAL A 40 4.09 -13.33 -3.73
C VAL A 40 5.22 -12.31 -3.82
N LEU A 41 5.48 -11.55 -2.74
CA LEU A 41 6.52 -10.53 -2.72
C LEU A 41 7.95 -11.09 -2.68
N GLN A 42 8.14 -12.33 -2.25
CA GLN A 42 9.41 -13.05 -2.39
C GLN A 42 9.70 -13.42 -3.85
N GLU A 43 8.67 -13.88 -4.59
CA GLU A 43 8.80 -14.26 -6.01
C GLU A 43 8.77 -13.02 -6.94
N TYR A 44 7.94 -12.02 -6.62
CA TYR A 44 7.67 -10.81 -7.41
C TYR A 44 7.77 -9.55 -6.53
N PRO A 45 8.98 -9.08 -6.24
CA PRO A 45 9.18 -7.98 -5.28
C PRO A 45 8.48 -6.66 -5.64
N ASP A 46 8.28 -6.37 -6.90
CA ASP A 46 7.65 -5.16 -7.43
C ASP A 46 6.14 -5.30 -7.67
N PHE A 47 5.55 -6.45 -7.31
CA PHE A 47 4.17 -6.78 -7.64
C PHE A 47 3.17 -5.69 -7.20
N LEU A 48 3.23 -5.23 -5.94
CA LEU A 48 2.29 -4.23 -5.43
C LEU A 48 2.39 -2.91 -6.18
N GLY A 49 3.60 -2.45 -6.48
CA GLY A 49 3.81 -1.24 -7.27
C GLY A 49 3.26 -1.35 -8.68
N ARG A 50 3.49 -2.50 -9.35
CA ARG A 50 2.91 -2.78 -10.68
C ARG A 50 1.40 -2.83 -10.64
N LEU A 51 0.83 -3.48 -9.63
CA LEU A 51 -0.63 -3.59 -9.48
C LEU A 51 -1.26 -2.20 -9.32
N LEU A 52 -0.73 -1.38 -8.43
CA LEU A 52 -1.22 0.00 -8.23
C LEU A 52 -1.09 0.84 -9.50
N ALA A 53 0.01 0.72 -10.25
CA ALA A 53 0.20 1.44 -11.50
C ALA A 53 -0.82 1.04 -12.58
N VAL A 54 -1.19 -0.24 -12.67
CA VAL A 54 -2.19 -0.72 -13.62
C VAL A 54 -3.61 -0.29 -13.21
N ILE A 55 -3.94 -0.39 -11.92
CA ILE A 55 -5.23 0.07 -11.38
C ILE A 55 -5.41 1.58 -11.63
N ARG A 56 -4.36 2.38 -11.40
CA ARG A 56 -4.38 3.81 -11.66
C ARG A 56 -4.66 4.13 -13.13
N LYS A 57 -4.02 3.44 -14.08
CA LYS A 57 -4.27 3.60 -15.52
C LYS A 57 -5.69 3.21 -15.94
N ALA A 58 -6.35 2.35 -15.18
CA ALA A 58 -7.69 1.86 -15.45
C ALA A 58 -8.81 2.69 -14.80
N ASP A 59 -8.56 3.93 -14.38
CA ASP A 59 -9.47 4.77 -13.60
C ASP A 59 -9.83 4.08 -12.26
N ALA A 60 -8.95 4.22 -11.29
CA ALA A 60 -9.05 3.56 -10.00
C ALA A 60 -10.36 3.87 -9.25
N ALA A 61 -10.83 5.12 -9.30
CA ALA A 61 -12.06 5.52 -8.62
C ALA A 61 -13.28 4.80 -9.22
N ALA A 62 -13.42 4.81 -10.56
CA ALA A 62 -14.51 4.11 -11.25
C ALA A 62 -14.43 2.60 -11.02
N LEU A 63 -13.22 2.03 -11.01
CA LEU A 63 -13.00 0.60 -10.74
C LEU A 63 -13.49 0.22 -9.34
N PHE A 64 -13.09 0.95 -8.31
CA PHE A 64 -13.44 0.64 -6.92
C PHE A 64 -14.89 0.94 -6.58
N ASN A 65 -15.51 1.94 -7.21
CA ASN A 65 -16.95 2.16 -7.07
C ASN A 65 -17.78 0.98 -7.62
N ARG A 66 -17.27 0.28 -8.62
CA ARG A 66 -17.90 -0.94 -9.16
C ARG A 66 -17.52 -2.19 -8.36
N LEU A 67 -16.35 -2.22 -7.76
CA LEU A 67 -15.77 -3.38 -7.08
C LEU A 67 -15.32 -3.00 -5.65
N PRO A 68 -16.25 -2.58 -4.75
CA PRO A 68 -15.89 -2.09 -3.40
C PRO A 68 -15.14 -3.14 -2.57
N GLN A 69 -15.50 -4.40 -2.68
CA GLN A 69 -14.80 -5.49 -1.98
C GLN A 69 -13.35 -5.66 -2.47
N SER A 70 -13.08 -5.37 -3.74
CA SER A 70 -11.70 -5.39 -4.26
C SER A 70 -10.87 -4.23 -3.72
N ALA A 71 -11.47 -3.06 -3.46
CA ALA A 71 -10.78 -1.95 -2.80
C ALA A 71 -10.38 -2.32 -1.37
N GLU A 72 -11.29 -2.94 -0.61
CA GLU A 72 -11.02 -3.41 0.75
C GLU A 72 -9.93 -4.48 0.78
N LEU A 73 -10.03 -5.47 -0.10
CA LEU A 73 -9.06 -6.56 -0.16
C LEU A 73 -7.68 -6.07 -0.60
N LEU A 74 -7.63 -5.17 -1.58
CA LEU A 74 -6.37 -4.55 -2.00
C LEU A 74 -5.72 -3.77 -0.85
N MET A 75 -6.49 -2.98 -0.11
CA MET A 75 -5.98 -2.22 1.03
C MET A 75 -5.39 -3.15 2.11
N ASN A 76 -6.07 -4.27 2.43
CA ASN A 76 -5.53 -5.26 3.35
C ASN A 76 -4.22 -5.87 2.83
N LEU A 77 -4.18 -6.29 1.57
CA LEU A 77 -2.96 -6.86 0.96
C LEU A 77 -1.81 -5.86 0.89
N LEU A 78 -2.10 -4.57 0.68
CA LEU A 78 -1.08 -3.51 0.73
C LEU A 78 -0.45 -3.44 2.11
N TRP A 79 -1.24 -3.38 3.18
CA TRP A 79 -0.71 -3.29 4.54
C TRP A 79 0.00 -4.56 4.98
N GLU A 80 -0.53 -5.73 4.67
CA GLU A 80 0.14 -7.01 4.92
C GLU A 80 1.49 -7.10 4.18
N GLY A 81 1.53 -6.67 2.92
CA GLY A 81 2.75 -6.64 2.12
C GLY A 81 3.78 -5.63 2.63
N ILE A 82 3.33 -4.45 3.06
CA ILE A 82 4.16 -3.43 3.68
C ILE A 82 4.75 -3.95 4.99
N ALA A 83 3.92 -4.53 5.87
CA ALA A 83 4.37 -5.10 7.14
C ALA A 83 5.41 -6.20 6.92
N PHE A 84 5.13 -7.13 5.99
CA PHE A 84 6.05 -8.19 5.61
C PHE A 84 7.43 -7.67 5.18
N ARG A 85 7.47 -6.57 4.42
CA ARG A 85 8.71 -5.98 3.93
C ARG A 85 9.40 -5.13 4.99
N ALA A 86 8.64 -4.38 5.77
CA ALA A 86 9.16 -3.54 6.84
C ALA A 86 9.97 -4.33 7.86
N GLU A 87 9.58 -5.58 8.13
CA GLU A 87 10.32 -6.49 9.01
C GLU A 87 11.66 -6.99 8.43
N ARG A 88 11.89 -6.79 7.12
CA ARG A 88 13.07 -7.33 6.38
C ARG A 88 14.00 -6.26 5.84
N VAL A 89 13.64 -4.99 6.02
CA VAL A 89 14.42 -3.85 5.54
C VAL A 89 14.93 -3.08 6.76
N GLU A 90 16.24 -3.07 6.98
CA GLU A 90 16.84 -2.52 8.19
C GLU A 90 16.57 -1.02 8.37
N GLU A 91 16.60 -0.25 7.26
CA GLU A 91 16.29 1.18 7.29
C GLU A 91 14.85 1.42 7.76
N MET A 92 13.92 0.54 7.36
CA MET A 92 12.53 0.66 7.79
C MET A 92 12.35 0.29 9.26
N LYS A 93 13.00 -0.78 9.73
CA LYS A 93 12.99 -1.16 11.15
C LYS A 93 13.50 -0.01 12.01
N SER A 94 14.69 0.51 11.70
CA SER A 94 15.28 1.63 12.42
C SER A 94 14.35 2.83 12.45
N LEU A 95 13.67 3.14 11.35
CA LEU A 95 12.71 4.23 11.28
C LEU A 95 11.48 3.98 12.16
N LEU A 96 10.93 2.78 12.14
CA LEU A 96 9.76 2.42 12.95
C LEU A 96 10.07 2.41 14.45
N GLU A 97 11.30 2.07 14.85
CA GLU A 97 11.76 2.08 16.23
C GLU A 97 11.90 3.50 16.80
N THR A 98 12.05 4.53 15.94
CA THR A 98 12.09 5.93 16.41
C THR A 98 10.73 6.46 16.89
N ALA A 99 9.66 5.71 16.68
CA ALA A 99 8.33 6.10 17.15
C ALA A 99 8.20 5.85 18.65
N GLU A 100 8.46 6.89 19.47
CA GLU A 100 8.35 6.86 20.93
C GLU A 100 6.95 6.50 21.44
N ARG A 101 5.93 6.73 20.65
CA ARG A 101 4.53 6.37 20.92
C ARG A 101 3.86 5.88 19.64
N PRO A 102 2.74 5.14 19.75
CA PRO A 102 1.97 4.75 18.57
C PRO A 102 1.59 5.95 17.70
N VAL A 103 1.82 5.83 16.41
CA VAL A 103 1.39 6.79 15.39
C VAL A 103 0.24 6.16 14.61
N GLN A 104 -0.88 6.86 14.54
CA GLN A 104 -2.14 6.36 13.99
C GLN A 104 -2.56 7.21 12.80
N VAL A 105 -2.73 6.60 11.64
CA VAL A 105 -2.99 7.28 10.38
C VAL A 105 -4.19 6.67 9.68
N ASN A 106 -5.15 7.50 9.29
CA ASN A 106 -6.22 7.15 8.38
C ASN A 106 -5.91 7.65 6.95
N ILE A 107 -6.31 6.87 5.95
CA ILE A 107 -6.26 7.21 4.53
C ILE A 107 -7.66 7.04 3.97
N GLU A 108 -8.23 8.08 3.36
CA GLU A 108 -9.61 8.11 2.91
C GLU A 108 -9.76 8.73 1.52
N ALA A 109 -10.21 7.94 0.55
CA ALA A 109 -10.56 8.47 -0.75
C ALA A 109 -11.90 9.22 -0.70
N SER A 110 -11.94 10.39 -1.34
CA SER A 110 -13.13 11.23 -1.42
C SER A 110 -14.11 10.81 -2.52
N ASP A 111 -13.66 9.99 -3.46
CA ASP A 111 -14.38 9.64 -4.70
C ASP A 111 -14.59 8.12 -4.87
N SER A 112 -14.16 7.31 -3.91
CA SER A 112 -14.33 5.85 -3.96
C SER A 112 -14.31 5.22 -2.56
N PRO A 113 -14.68 3.93 -2.43
CA PRO A 113 -14.55 3.19 -1.16
C PRO A 113 -13.10 2.83 -0.78
N PHE A 114 -12.09 3.32 -1.49
CA PHE A 114 -10.68 3.07 -1.19
C PHE A 114 -10.27 3.81 0.08
N ARG A 115 -10.26 3.11 1.21
CA ARG A 115 -9.94 3.66 2.53
C ARG A 115 -9.30 2.62 3.42
N GLY A 116 -8.43 3.08 4.30
CA GLY A 116 -7.73 2.22 5.24
C GLY A 116 -7.06 3.01 6.35
N HIS A 117 -6.39 2.30 7.21
CA HIS A 117 -5.58 2.88 8.27
C HIS A 117 -4.32 2.08 8.50
N PHE A 118 -3.34 2.72 9.13
CA PHE A 118 -2.18 2.03 9.67
C PHE A 118 -1.75 2.61 11.02
N ILE A 119 -1.05 1.79 11.77
CA ILE A 119 -0.48 2.11 13.08
C ILE A 119 0.99 1.73 13.07
N VAL A 120 1.84 2.68 13.48
CA VAL A 120 3.26 2.41 13.76
C VAL A 120 3.40 2.32 15.27
N SER A 121 3.84 1.19 15.80
CA SER A 121 4.01 0.99 17.24
C SER A 121 5.01 -0.13 17.51
N GLY A 122 5.91 0.08 18.48
CA GLY A 122 6.86 -0.94 18.92
C GLY A 122 7.76 -1.47 17.81
N GLY A 123 8.22 -0.61 16.90
CA GLY A 123 9.07 -0.98 15.77
C GLY A 123 8.33 -1.74 14.65
N LYS A 124 7.00 -1.78 14.67
CA LYS A 124 6.17 -2.47 13.69
C LYS A 124 5.18 -1.52 13.01
N ILE A 125 4.79 -1.88 11.80
CA ILE A 125 3.66 -1.28 11.12
C ILE A 125 2.58 -2.33 10.91
N THR A 126 1.34 -1.96 11.24
CA THR A 126 0.15 -2.78 11.01
C THR A 126 -0.92 -1.91 10.37
N GLY A 127 -1.79 -2.47 9.57
CA GLY A 127 -2.88 -1.73 8.95
C GLY A 127 -3.92 -2.64 8.34
N SER A 128 -5.05 -2.04 7.98
CA SER A 128 -6.13 -2.74 7.29
C SER A 128 -7.04 -1.79 6.51
N SER A 129 -8.00 -2.35 5.79
CA SER A 129 -9.08 -1.59 5.14
C SER A 129 -10.01 -0.96 6.17
N GLY A 130 -10.76 0.05 5.74
CA GLY A 130 -11.68 0.82 6.57
C GLY A 130 -10.98 1.87 7.43
N LEU A 131 -11.76 2.82 7.93
CA LEU A 131 -11.26 3.85 8.84
C LEU A 131 -11.26 3.30 10.27
N PHE A 132 -10.22 3.61 10.99
CA PHE A 132 -10.17 3.35 12.42
C PHE A 132 -10.66 4.57 13.19
N HIS A 133 -11.56 4.35 14.16
CA HIS A 133 -12.04 5.41 15.04
C HIS A 133 -11.08 5.56 16.22
N PHE A 134 -10.04 6.33 16.01
CA PHE A 134 -9.13 6.71 17.09
C PHE A 134 -9.82 7.76 17.99
N LYS A 135 -9.55 7.73 19.28
CA LYS A 135 -9.99 8.81 20.18
C LYS A 135 -9.34 10.14 19.78
N GLU A 136 -8.09 10.08 19.35
CA GLU A 136 -7.32 11.19 18.79
C GLU A 136 -6.56 10.63 17.59
N GLU A 137 -6.91 11.05 16.39
CA GLU A 137 -6.14 10.72 15.19
C GLU A 137 -4.86 11.53 15.18
N ASP A 138 -3.73 10.85 15.03
CA ASP A 138 -2.48 11.57 14.82
C ASP A 138 -2.47 12.23 13.44
N PHE A 139 -2.99 11.54 12.43
CA PHE A 139 -3.01 12.06 11.08
C PHE A 139 -4.08 11.42 10.19
N ARG A 140 -4.60 12.20 9.26
CA ARG A 140 -5.51 11.71 8.19
C ARG A 140 -5.10 12.30 6.86
N PHE A 141 -5.03 11.44 5.84
CA PHE A 141 -4.91 11.82 4.43
C PHE A 141 -6.27 11.67 3.75
N MET A 142 -6.74 12.71 3.08
CA MET A 142 -8.00 12.72 2.34
C MET A 142 -7.77 13.29 0.94
N GLY A 143 -8.34 12.65 -0.06
CA GLY A 143 -8.26 13.14 -1.44
C GLY A 143 -8.80 12.16 -2.46
N PRO A 144 -8.77 12.49 -3.75
CA PRO A 144 -9.12 11.55 -4.80
C PRO A 144 -8.28 10.28 -4.74
N THR A 145 -8.86 9.16 -5.14
CA THR A 145 -8.21 7.84 -5.16
C THR A 145 -6.86 7.87 -5.88
N GLU A 146 -6.79 8.54 -7.02
CA GLU A 146 -5.56 8.70 -7.80
C GLU A 146 -4.45 9.37 -6.98
N VAL A 147 -4.78 10.45 -6.27
CA VAL A 147 -3.82 11.21 -5.45
C VAL A 147 -3.32 10.38 -4.26
N LEU A 148 -4.20 9.60 -3.65
CA LEU A 148 -3.80 8.68 -2.56
C LEU A 148 -2.92 7.54 -3.09
N MET A 149 -3.17 7.04 -4.29
CA MET A 149 -2.27 6.07 -4.92
C MET A 149 -0.90 6.67 -5.23
N ASP A 150 -0.86 7.93 -5.72
CA ASP A 150 0.40 8.65 -5.93
C ASP A 150 1.16 8.87 -4.62
N LEU A 151 0.45 9.14 -3.52
CA LEU A 151 1.04 9.22 -2.19
C LEU A 151 1.70 7.89 -1.79
N LEU A 152 0.97 6.79 -1.93
CA LEU A 152 1.46 5.47 -1.57
C LEU A 152 2.62 5.01 -2.45
N THR A 153 2.61 5.34 -3.73
CA THR A 153 3.70 4.99 -4.66
C THR A 153 4.85 6.00 -4.66
N GLY A 154 4.73 7.11 -3.94
CA GLY A 154 5.75 8.17 -3.91
C GLY A 154 5.86 8.93 -5.23
N ASP A 155 4.82 8.92 -6.06
CA ASP A 155 4.76 9.64 -7.33
C ASP A 155 4.17 11.05 -7.17
N LEU A 156 3.77 11.43 -5.95
CA LEU A 156 3.39 12.81 -5.66
C LEU A 156 4.56 13.75 -5.93
N PRO A 157 4.36 14.81 -6.74
CA PRO A 157 5.35 15.85 -6.89
C PRO A 157 5.73 16.40 -5.51
N MET A 158 7.04 16.55 -5.26
CA MET A 158 7.57 17.15 -4.04
C MET A 158 7.09 18.58 -3.93
N GLY A 159 6.05 18.74 -3.17
CA GLY A 159 5.36 19.99 -2.89
C GLY A 159 3.90 19.65 -2.72
N PHE A 160 3.41 19.78 -1.50
CA PHE A 160 1.98 19.63 -1.16
C PHE A 160 1.07 20.65 -1.87
N SER A 161 1.55 21.27 -2.94
CA SER A 161 0.82 22.23 -3.78
C SER A 161 -0.24 21.57 -4.66
N ASN A 162 -0.36 20.26 -4.67
CA ASN A 162 -1.52 19.63 -5.28
C ASN A 162 -2.69 19.79 -4.29
N LEU A 163 -3.46 20.87 -4.48
CA LEU A 163 -4.66 21.24 -3.74
C LEU A 163 -5.71 20.13 -3.54
N LYS A 164 -5.47 18.94 -4.09
CA LYS A 164 -6.34 17.77 -4.02
C LYS A 164 -6.11 16.90 -2.79
N LEU A 165 -4.90 16.89 -2.21
CA LEU A 165 -4.62 16.14 -1.00
C LEU A 165 -4.86 17.03 0.22
N GLN A 166 -5.86 16.67 1.00
CA GLN A 166 -6.13 17.29 2.30
C GLN A 166 -5.48 16.47 3.40
N THR A 167 -4.92 17.16 4.38
CA THR A 167 -4.35 16.52 5.55
C THR A 167 -4.99 17.11 6.81
N ALA A 168 -5.34 16.26 7.75
CA ALA A 168 -5.82 16.66 9.07
C ALA A 168 -4.94 16.00 10.14
N GLY A 169 -4.63 16.72 11.22
CA GLY A 169 -3.80 16.25 12.30
C GLY A 169 -2.82 17.33 12.81
N HIS A 170 -2.04 16.96 13.79
CA HIS A 170 -1.13 17.91 14.45
C HIS A 170 0.08 18.20 13.55
N SER A 171 0.41 19.48 13.31
CA SER A 171 1.49 19.92 12.38
C SER A 171 2.88 19.31 12.71
N GLY A 172 3.16 19.03 13.98
CA GLY A 172 4.40 18.35 14.41
C GLY A 172 4.53 16.90 13.92
N TRP A 173 3.45 16.30 13.41
CA TRP A 173 3.44 14.93 12.93
C TRP A 173 3.88 14.80 11.48
N VAL A 174 3.74 15.85 10.67
CA VAL A 174 4.17 15.83 9.26
C VAL A 174 5.65 15.46 9.17
N SER A 175 6.50 16.01 10.04
CA SER A 175 7.93 15.71 10.07
C SER A 175 8.24 14.25 10.47
N ARG A 176 7.38 13.61 11.26
CA ARG A 176 7.55 12.22 11.72
C ARG A 176 6.97 11.22 10.73
N ILE A 177 5.83 11.54 10.11
CA ILE A 177 5.15 10.66 9.15
C ILE A 177 5.79 10.73 7.76
N ALA A 178 6.28 11.87 7.33
CA ALA A 178 6.85 12.03 5.99
C ALA A 178 8.00 11.05 5.68
N PRO A 179 8.96 10.78 6.59
CA PRO A 179 9.95 9.75 6.38
C PRO A 179 9.33 8.35 6.23
N VAL A 180 8.34 7.99 7.08
CA VAL A 180 7.63 6.70 7.00
C VAL A 180 6.96 6.55 5.63
N ILE A 181 6.16 7.52 5.19
CA ILE A 181 5.48 7.47 3.88
C ILE A 181 6.47 7.33 2.73
N ARG A 182 7.62 8.01 2.81
CA ARG A 182 8.67 7.89 1.78
C ARG A 182 9.24 6.47 1.69
N GLU A 183 9.50 5.85 2.84
CA GLU A 183 10.00 4.47 2.87
C GLU A 183 8.91 3.46 2.46
N LEU A 184 7.64 3.67 2.83
CA LEU A 184 6.52 2.86 2.34
C LEU A 184 6.46 2.85 0.80
N ALA A 185 6.64 4.01 0.18
CA ALA A 185 6.65 4.13 -1.28
C ALA A 185 7.79 3.31 -1.91
N LYS A 186 8.98 3.30 -1.31
CA LYS A 186 10.10 2.46 -1.78
C LYS A 186 9.79 0.98 -1.62
N LEU A 187 9.21 0.58 -0.49
CA LEU A 187 8.78 -0.80 -0.24
C LEU A 187 7.78 -1.28 -1.32
N LEU A 188 6.82 -0.45 -1.67
CA LEU A 188 5.81 -0.79 -2.68
C LEU A 188 6.40 -0.90 -4.09
N LYS A 189 7.40 -0.07 -4.43
CA LYS A 189 8.10 -0.14 -5.73
C LYS A 189 9.09 -1.29 -5.86
N GLY A 190 9.39 -2.00 -4.78
CA GLY A 190 10.38 -3.07 -4.81
C GLY A 190 11.81 -2.59 -5.07
N VAL A 191 12.09 -1.30 -4.86
CA VAL A 191 13.39 -0.67 -5.17
C VAL A 191 14.49 -1.09 -4.20
N GLN A 192 14.13 -1.55 -3.01
CA GLN A 192 15.11 -2.06 -2.05
C GLN A 192 15.44 -3.51 -2.40
N ARG A 193 16.69 -3.75 -2.79
CA ARG A 193 17.25 -5.10 -2.85
C ARG A 193 17.16 -5.70 -1.46
N PHE A 194 16.52 -6.86 -1.34
CA PHE A 194 16.76 -7.72 -0.19
C PHE A 194 18.28 -7.93 -0.17
N ASP A 195 18.93 -7.66 0.96
CA ASP A 195 20.29 -8.10 1.14
C ASP A 195 20.24 -9.65 1.13
N ASP A 196 20.58 -10.23 -0.02
CA ASP A 196 20.67 -11.70 -0.19
C ASP A 196 21.63 -12.35 0.80
N LYS A 197 22.39 -11.55 1.56
CA LYS A 197 23.28 -12.00 2.62
C LYS A 197 22.56 -12.54 3.86
N ILE A 198 21.28 -12.17 4.09
CA ILE A 198 20.53 -12.73 5.22
C ILE A 198 19.84 -14.06 4.83
N ALA A 199 19.61 -14.30 3.54
CA ALA A 199 19.02 -15.55 3.05
C ALA A 199 20.04 -16.70 2.94
N SER A 200 21.33 -16.42 2.95
CA SER A 200 22.40 -17.39 2.77
C SER A 200 23.11 -17.75 4.07
N GLY A 201 22.44 -17.75 5.22
CA GLY A 201 22.85 -18.42 6.47
C GLY A 201 24.36 -18.74 6.62
N ILE A 202 25.26 -17.76 6.44
CA ILE A 202 26.69 -17.85 6.75
C ILE A 202 27.02 -16.75 7.74
#